data_d8cc794febc58e46f39f9d8e237e0f66
#
_entry.id   d8cc794febc58e46f39f9d8e237e0f66
#
_cell.length_a   1.000
_cell.length_b   1.000
_cell.length_c   1.000
_cell.angle_alpha   90.00
_cell.angle_beta   90.00
_cell.angle_gamma   90.00
#
_symmetry.space_group_name_H-M   'P 1'
#
loop_
_entity.id
_entity.type
_entity.pdbx_description
1 polymer ?
#
loop_
_entity_poly.entity_id
_entity_poly.type
_entity_poly.pdbx_seq_one_letter_code
_entity_poly.pdbx_strand_id
1 'polypeptide(L)'
;MKFHPRPTEEPDLNLTSLIDVVLLLLIFFMLSTRFIDEGRLQLRLPEAGAVPEAAEAGDTVVIEVTAQGGYRVNGRALINNSPDTLAAAIGKAAGNNRAMPVTVRADARATHQSVVTAMDVAGRAGYRQINIATVNDGKAGR
;
A
#
# COMPACT_ATOMS: atom_id res chain seq x y z
N MET A 1 -45.49 -62.88 10.39
CA MET A 1 -44.25 -62.08 10.12
C MET A 1 -44.65 -60.65 10.24
N LYS A 2 -44.12 -60.00 11.31
CA LYS A 2 -44.30 -58.56 11.49
C LYS A 2 -43.08 -57.87 10.90
N PHE A 3 -43.27 -57.25 9.74
CA PHE A 3 -42.27 -56.39 9.18
C PHE A 3 -42.25 -55.08 9.97
N HIS A 4 -41.25 -54.86 10.73
CA HIS A 4 -41.01 -53.57 11.33
C HIS A 4 -40.35 -52.69 10.28
N PRO A 5 -40.99 -51.59 9.86
CA PRO A 5 -40.30 -50.65 8.98
C PRO A 5 -39.11 -50.09 9.74
N ARG A 6 -37.92 -50.24 9.17
CA ARG A 6 -36.76 -49.54 9.65
C ARG A 6 -37.05 -48.06 9.59
N PRO A 7 -36.83 -47.32 10.67
CA PRO A 7 -36.87 -45.87 10.56
C PRO A 7 -35.84 -45.45 9.53
N THR A 8 -36.29 -44.80 8.52
CA THR A 8 -35.43 -44.14 7.56
C THR A 8 -34.76 -43.01 8.37
N GLU A 9 -33.52 -43.21 8.75
CA GLU A 9 -32.73 -42.10 9.29
C GLU A 9 -32.60 -41.11 8.14
N GLU A 10 -33.44 -40.08 8.17
CA GLU A 10 -33.22 -38.91 7.36
C GLU A 10 -31.87 -38.34 7.75
N PRO A 11 -30.96 -38.07 6.78
CA PRO A 11 -29.73 -37.43 7.12
C PRO A 11 -30.06 -36.10 7.77
N ASP A 12 -29.82 -36.01 9.06
CA ASP A 12 -29.85 -34.74 9.76
C ASP A 12 -28.77 -33.83 9.14
N LEU A 13 -29.21 -33.10 8.13
CA LEU A 13 -28.44 -32.01 7.58
C LEU A 13 -28.26 -31.02 8.72
N ASN A 14 -27.10 -31.09 9.30
CA ASN A 14 -26.78 -30.26 10.44
C ASN A 14 -26.55 -28.82 9.95
N LEU A 15 -27.68 -28.12 9.80
CA LEU A 15 -27.71 -26.72 9.33
C LEU A 15 -26.81 -25.82 10.20
N THR A 16 -26.69 -26.16 11.47
CA THR A 16 -25.80 -25.43 12.39
C THR A 16 -24.34 -25.51 11.96
N SER A 17 -23.88 -26.68 11.56
CA SER A 17 -22.52 -26.86 11.05
C SER A 17 -22.32 -26.14 9.72
N LEU A 18 -23.32 -26.13 8.86
CA LEU A 18 -23.26 -25.42 7.58
C LEU A 18 -23.17 -23.90 7.81
N ILE A 19 -23.99 -23.38 8.70
CA ILE A 19 -23.98 -21.96 9.07
C ILE A 19 -22.61 -21.56 9.66
N ASP A 20 -22.03 -22.41 10.49
CA ASP A 20 -20.72 -22.16 11.09
C ASP A 20 -19.62 -22.06 10.02
N VAL A 21 -19.59 -22.99 9.07
CA VAL A 21 -18.62 -22.93 7.96
C VAL A 21 -18.81 -21.68 7.12
N VAL A 22 -20.04 -21.32 6.79
CA VAL A 22 -20.34 -20.10 6.02
C VAL A 22 -19.93 -18.86 6.81
N LEU A 23 -20.19 -18.83 8.10
CA LEU A 23 -19.79 -17.71 8.97
C LEU A 23 -18.27 -17.58 9.03
N LEU A 24 -17.53 -18.67 9.18
CA LEU A 24 -16.06 -18.68 9.17
C LEU A 24 -15.50 -18.17 7.84
N LEU A 25 -16.09 -18.58 6.72
CA LEU A 25 -15.69 -18.09 5.41
C LEU A 25 -15.96 -16.59 5.27
N LEU A 26 -17.09 -16.11 5.74
CA LEU A 26 -17.40 -14.67 5.72
C LEU A 26 -16.42 -13.87 6.57
N ILE A 27 -16.09 -14.34 7.76
CA ILE A 27 -15.12 -13.71 8.64
C ILE A 27 -13.73 -13.74 7.98
N PHE A 28 -13.36 -14.86 7.39
CA PHE A 28 -12.09 -15.00 6.68
C PHE A 28 -11.98 -14.00 5.52
N PHE A 29 -13.02 -13.90 4.69
CA PHE A 29 -13.04 -12.92 3.60
C PHE A 29 -13.04 -11.48 4.12
N MET A 30 -13.77 -11.22 5.19
CA MET A 30 -13.80 -9.90 5.82
C MET A 30 -12.43 -9.49 6.34
N LEU A 31 -11.72 -10.39 7.01
CA LEU A 31 -10.36 -10.15 7.48
C LEU A 31 -9.37 -10.02 6.32
N SER A 32 -9.51 -10.88 5.31
CA SER A 32 -8.66 -10.87 4.12
C SER A 32 -8.78 -9.56 3.34
N THR A 33 -9.97 -8.99 3.30
CA THR A 33 -10.20 -7.71 2.63
C THR A 33 -9.50 -6.54 3.35
N ARG A 34 -9.29 -6.67 4.63
CA ARG A 34 -8.59 -5.62 5.40
C ARG A 34 -7.08 -5.58 5.14
N PHE A 35 -6.49 -6.67 4.69
CA PHE A 35 -5.07 -6.70 4.35
C PHE A 35 -4.73 -5.93 3.08
N ILE A 36 -5.73 -5.60 2.27
CA ILE A 36 -5.52 -4.85 1.02
C ILE A 36 -5.49 -3.34 1.26
N ASP A 37 -6.04 -2.88 2.38
CA ASP A 37 -6.15 -1.45 2.70
C ASP A 37 -4.95 -0.88 3.48
N GLU A 38 -3.99 -1.71 3.85
CA GLU A 38 -2.79 -1.23 4.57
C GLU A 38 -1.85 -0.36 3.72
N GLY A 39 -2.17 -0.19 2.44
CA GLY A 39 -1.45 0.76 1.58
C GLY A 39 -1.93 2.20 1.70
N ARG A 40 -3.04 2.45 2.38
CA ARG A 40 -3.54 3.79 2.66
C ARG A 40 -3.42 4.10 4.14
N LEU A 41 -2.20 4.16 4.62
CA LEU A 41 -1.93 4.96 5.79
C LEU A 41 -2.28 6.40 5.42
N GLN A 42 -3.46 6.82 5.82
CA GLN A 42 -3.72 8.24 5.96
C GLN A 42 -2.82 8.73 7.07
N LEU A 43 -1.60 9.04 6.68
CA LEU A 43 -0.71 9.78 7.55
C LEU A 43 -1.32 11.16 7.71
N ARG A 44 -2.07 11.34 8.78
CA ARG A 44 -2.29 12.66 9.32
C ARG A 44 -0.92 13.13 9.78
N LEU A 45 -0.26 13.87 8.92
CA LEU A 45 0.94 14.58 9.29
C LEU A 45 0.56 15.52 10.44
N PRO A 46 1.26 15.46 11.58
CA PRO A 46 1.10 16.49 12.57
C PRO A 46 1.42 17.83 11.91
N GLU A 47 0.62 18.81 12.22
CA GLU A 47 0.65 20.16 11.69
C GLU A 47 1.95 20.90 12.04
N ALA A 48 3.04 20.49 11.49
CA ALA A 48 4.27 21.25 11.62
C ALA A 48 4.82 21.57 10.23
N GLY A 49 4.30 22.64 9.69
CA GLY A 49 4.65 23.09 8.35
C GLY A 49 3.64 22.61 7.32
N ALA A 50 2.73 23.48 6.99
CA ALA A 50 1.72 23.27 5.98
C ALA A 50 2.35 22.87 4.64
N VAL A 51 2.53 21.59 4.45
CA VAL A 51 2.50 21.04 3.10
C VAL A 51 1.03 21.03 2.72
N PRO A 52 0.63 21.73 1.69
CA PRO A 52 -0.78 21.74 1.30
C PRO A 52 -1.24 20.30 1.06
N GLU A 53 -2.23 19.90 1.82
CA GLU A 53 -2.89 18.60 1.78
C GLU A 53 -3.64 18.36 0.46
N ALA A 54 -3.40 19.18 -0.51
CA ALA A 54 -4.16 19.27 -1.75
C ALA A 54 -3.40 18.76 -2.96
N ALA A 55 -2.45 17.86 -2.78
CA ALA A 55 -2.05 17.06 -3.93
C ALA A 55 -3.05 15.92 -4.07
N GLU A 56 -4.16 16.21 -4.70
CA GLU A 56 -5.09 15.17 -5.11
C GLU A 56 -4.34 14.09 -5.87
N ALA A 57 -4.68 12.84 -5.60
CA ALA A 57 -4.12 11.70 -6.27
C ALA A 57 -4.27 11.86 -7.80
N GLY A 58 -3.23 12.32 -8.46
CA GLY A 58 -3.22 12.59 -9.89
C GLY A 58 -2.28 13.72 -10.32
N ASP A 59 -2.06 14.68 -9.43
CA ASP A 59 -1.24 15.86 -9.75
C ASP A 59 0.18 15.81 -9.17
N THR A 60 0.54 14.74 -8.52
CA THR A 60 1.86 14.57 -7.91
C THR A 60 2.33 13.13 -8.03
N VAL A 61 3.58 12.95 -8.39
CA VAL A 61 4.21 11.63 -8.34
C VAL A 61 4.79 11.43 -6.95
N VAL A 62 4.39 10.38 -6.27
CA VAL A 62 4.88 10.02 -4.94
C VAL A 62 5.85 8.86 -5.05
N ILE A 63 7.08 9.07 -4.64
CA ILE A 63 8.10 8.03 -4.52
C ILE A 63 8.25 7.70 -3.04
N GLU A 64 7.94 6.48 -2.67
CA GLU A 64 8.12 6.01 -1.32
C GLU A 64 9.42 5.21 -1.24
N VAL A 65 10.26 5.55 -0.27
CA VAL A 65 11.50 4.81 0.02
C VAL A 65 11.26 4.00 1.27
N THR A 66 11.32 2.69 1.14
CA THR A 66 11.08 1.78 2.27
C THR A 66 12.30 1.65 3.17
N ALA A 67 12.08 1.15 4.38
CA ALA A 67 13.15 0.89 5.34
C ALA A 67 14.24 -0.06 4.80
N GLN A 68 13.86 -0.95 3.89
CA GLN A 68 14.77 -1.91 3.27
C GLN A 68 15.49 -1.35 2.03
N GLY A 69 15.26 -0.09 1.70
CA GLY A 69 15.84 0.54 0.51
C GLY A 69 15.09 0.27 -0.79
N GLY A 70 13.90 -0.30 -0.72
CA GLY A 70 13.04 -0.48 -1.88
C GLY A 70 12.29 0.79 -2.25
N TYR A 71 11.80 0.85 -3.47
CA TYR A 71 11.04 1.99 -3.98
C TYR A 71 9.63 1.60 -4.36
N ARG A 72 8.71 2.51 -4.11
CA ARG A 72 7.34 2.46 -4.60
C ARG A 72 7.01 3.77 -5.30
N VAL A 73 6.33 3.69 -6.41
CA VAL A 73 5.84 4.86 -7.14
C VAL A 73 4.33 4.80 -7.19
N ASN A 74 3.68 5.81 -6.63
CA ASN A 74 2.21 5.89 -6.52
C ASN A 74 1.58 4.63 -5.92
N GLY A 75 2.22 4.06 -4.89
CA GLY A 75 1.76 2.86 -4.21
C GLY A 75 2.12 1.53 -4.88
N ARG A 76 2.77 1.56 -6.03
CA ARG A 76 3.21 0.35 -6.75
C ARG A 76 4.66 0.06 -6.45
N ALA A 77 4.92 -1.11 -5.88
CA ALA A 77 6.28 -1.57 -5.64
C ALA A 77 7.02 -1.84 -6.96
N LEU A 78 8.27 -1.46 -7.03
CA LEU A 78 9.12 -1.75 -8.18
C LEU A 78 9.65 -3.18 -8.11
N ILE A 79 9.91 -3.77 -9.28
CA ILE A 79 10.44 -5.13 -9.41
C ILE A 79 11.85 -5.22 -8.83
N ASN A 80 12.65 -4.17 -8.97
CA ASN A 80 13.99 -4.08 -8.42
C ASN A 80 14.29 -2.64 -8.02
N ASN A 81 15.41 -2.43 -7.36
CA ASN A 81 15.85 -1.12 -6.86
C ASN A 81 16.79 -0.40 -7.84
N SER A 82 16.75 -0.77 -9.10
CA SER A 82 17.56 -0.15 -10.13
C SER A 82 17.11 1.30 -10.41
N PRO A 83 18.04 2.25 -10.56
CA PRO A 83 17.72 3.60 -10.97
C PRO A 83 16.94 3.67 -12.28
N ASP A 84 17.25 2.79 -13.23
CA ASP A 84 16.55 2.75 -14.52
C ASP A 84 15.09 2.33 -14.38
N THR A 85 14.79 1.35 -13.53
CA THR A 85 13.44 0.92 -13.22
C THR A 85 12.66 2.04 -12.53
N LEU A 86 13.29 2.73 -11.61
CA LEU A 86 12.70 3.86 -10.92
C LEU A 86 12.38 5.01 -11.89
N ALA A 87 13.30 5.35 -12.77
CA ALA A 87 13.08 6.36 -13.81
C ALA A 87 11.92 6.02 -14.72
N ALA A 88 11.83 4.77 -15.17
CA ALA A 88 10.72 4.29 -15.99
C ALA A 88 9.38 4.37 -15.26
N ALA A 89 9.35 4.01 -13.97
CA ALA A 89 8.13 4.07 -13.16
C ALA A 89 7.67 5.51 -12.93
N ILE A 90 8.58 6.42 -12.69
CA ILE A 90 8.27 7.86 -12.55
C ILE A 90 7.69 8.39 -13.87
N GLY A 91 8.29 8.06 -14.99
CA GLY A 91 7.82 8.47 -16.32
C GLY A 91 6.41 7.96 -16.61
N LYS A 92 6.10 6.73 -16.27
CA LYS A 92 4.74 6.17 -16.41
C LYS A 92 3.73 6.89 -15.51
N ALA A 93 4.12 7.17 -14.27
CA ALA A 93 3.23 7.82 -13.31
C ALA A 93 2.94 9.27 -13.69
N ALA A 94 3.93 9.98 -14.20
CA ALA A 94 3.79 11.38 -14.62
C ALA A 94 3.19 11.55 -16.02
N GLY A 95 3.12 10.49 -16.82
CA GLY A 95 2.61 10.58 -18.20
C GLY A 95 3.40 11.54 -19.07
N ASN A 96 4.72 11.62 -18.89
CA ASN A 96 5.63 12.55 -19.57
C ASN A 96 5.46 14.03 -19.20
N ASN A 97 4.68 14.34 -18.19
CA ASN A 97 4.55 15.71 -17.71
C ASN A 97 5.65 16.03 -16.70
N ARG A 98 6.70 16.68 -17.17
CA ARG A 98 7.87 17.06 -16.33
C ARG A 98 7.61 18.26 -15.42
N ALA A 99 6.50 18.97 -15.62
CA ALA A 99 6.08 20.03 -14.72
C ALA A 99 5.39 19.48 -13.46
N MET A 100 5.06 18.19 -13.45
CA MET A 100 4.44 17.53 -12.31
C MET A 100 5.40 17.48 -11.12
N PRO A 101 4.98 17.91 -9.93
CA PRO A 101 5.84 17.81 -8.75
C PRO A 101 6.05 16.35 -8.34
N VAL A 102 7.25 16.05 -7.88
CA VAL A 102 7.62 14.74 -7.36
C VAL A 102 7.83 14.87 -5.85
N THR A 103 7.17 14.05 -5.08
CA THR A 103 7.34 14.00 -3.63
C THR A 103 8.04 12.70 -3.24
N VAL A 104 9.19 12.80 -2.62
CA VAL A 104 9.92 11.67 -2.07
C VAL A 104 9.52 11.50 -0.61
N ARG A 105 8.88 10.40 -0.28
CA ARG A 105 8.49 10.05 1.08
C ARG A 105 9.41 8.94 1.56
N ALA A 106 10.26 9.24 2.50
CA ALA A 106 11.21 8.28 3.03
C ALA A 106 10.75 7.76 4.39
N ASP A 107 10.81 6.45 4.57
CA ASP A 107 10.69 5.85 5.90
C ASP A 107 11.82 6.38 6.81
N ALA A 108 11.53 6.53 8.09
CA ALA A 108 12.52 7.00 9.05
C ALA A 108 13.77 6.11 9.14
N ARG A 109 13.61 4.85 8.77
CA ARG A 109 14.70 3.85 8.74
C ARG A 109 15.36 3.73 7.36
N ALA A 110 14.86 4.44 6.36
CA ALA A 110 15.46 4.42 5.04
C ALA A 110 16.88 4.96 5.08
N THR A 111 17.76 4.36 4.29
CA THR A 111 19.13 4.84 4.21
C THR A 111 19.17 6.17 3.47
N HIS A 112 20.07 7.05 3.88
CA HIS A 112 20.30 8.31 3.20
C HIS A 112 20.64 8.12 1.71
N GLN A 113 21.41 7.08 1.41
CA GLN A 113 21.77 6.73 0.03
C GLN A 113 20.55 6.43 -0.84
N SER A 114 19.56 5.70 -0.30
CA SER A 114 18.33 5.39 -1.04
C SER A 114 17.52 6.64 -1.37
N VAL A 115 17.45 7.57 -0.44
CA VAL A 115 16.75 8.85 -0.62
C VAL A 115 17.46 9.70 -1.67
N VAL A 116 18.77 9.82 -1.57
CA VAL A 116 19.60 10.58 -2.53
C VAL A 116 19.46 9.99 -3.93
N THR A 117 19.46 8.67 -4.06
CA THR A 117 19.27 8.00 -5.33
C THR A 117 17.90 8.33 -5.94
N ALA A 118 16.85 8.31 -5.14
CA ALA A 118 15.50 8.67 -5.62
C ALA A 118 15.45 10.12 -6.12
N MET A 119 16.07 11.03 -5.41
CA MET A 119 16.14 12.44 -5.78
C MET A 119 16.97 12.63 -7.06
N ASP A 120 18.12 11.98 -7.17
CA ASP A 120 18.98 12.06 -8.34
C ASP A 120 18.28 11.53 -9.59
N VAL A 121 17.59 10.40 -9.49
CA VAL A 121 16.81 9.83 -10.60
C VAL A 121 15.70 10.78 -11.04
N ALA A 122 14.97 11.37 -10.11
CA ALA A 122 13.91 12.34 -10.43
C ALA A 122 14.51 13.61 -11.09
N GLY A 123 15.62 14.10 -10.56
CA GLY A 123 16.31 15.26 -11.12
C GLY A 123 16.83 15.03 -12.54
N ARG A 124 17.44 13.88 -12.79
CA ARG A 124 17.95 13.51 -14.12
C ARG A 124 16.82 13.28 -15.12
N ALA A 125 15.66 12.83 -14.64
CA ALA A 125 14.46 12.68 -15.49
C ALA A 125 13.85 14.02 -15.90
N GLY A 126 14.33 15.13 -15.32
CA GLY A 126 13.92 16.48 -15.70
C GLY A 126 12.84 17.11 -14.82
N TYR A 127 12.50 16.49 -13.71
CA TYR A 127 11.55 17.04 -12.74
C TYR A 127 12.22 18.13 -11.91
N ARG A 128 11.62 19.32 -11.90
CA ARG A 128 12.21 20.50 -11.21
C ARG A 128 11.69 20.69 -9.80
N GLN A 129 10.48 20.24 -9.53
CA GLN A 129 9.87 20.34 -8.20
C GLN A 129 9.97 18.99 -7.50
N ILE A 130 10.94 18.88 -6.62
CA ILE A 130 11.17 17.68 -5.81
C ILE A 130 10.99 18.08 -4.36
N ASN A 131 9.96 17.52 -3.73
CA ASN A 131 9.66 17.71 -2.32
C ASN A 131 10.10 16.48 -1.55
N ILE A 132 10.58 16.67 -0.33
CA ILE A 132 10.97 15.58 0.56
C ILE A 132 10.05 15.61 1.76
N ALA A 133 9.44 14.47 2.05
CA ALA A 133 8.68 14.26 3.27
C ALA A 133 9.26 13.05 4.01
N THR A 134 9.62 13.23 5.25
CA THR A 134 10.04 12.12 6.10
C THR A 134 8.83 11.56 6.81
N VAL A 135 8.56 10.30 6.61
CA VAL A 135 7.52 9.60 7.34
C VAL A 135 8.15 9.11 8.65
N ASN A 136 7.82 9.81 9.70
CA ASN A 136 8.12 9.33 11.04
C ASN A 136 6.95 8.45 11.46
N ASP A 137 7.15 7.15 11.47
CA ASP A 137 6.19 6.24 12.09
C ASP A 137 5.99 6.68 13.53
N GLY A 138 4.85 7.26 13.82
CA GLY A 138 4.54 8.00 15.03
C GLY A 138 4.64 7.29 16.38
N LYS A 139 5.61 6.41 16.52
CA LYS A 139 6.14 6.02 17.79
C LYS A 139 7.33 6.90 18.14
N ALA A 140 7.09 8.18 18.24
CA ALA A 140 7.87 8.98 19.13
C ALA A 140 7.55 8.49 20.54
N GLY A 141 8.10 7.40 20.95
CA GLY A 141 8.09 6.91 22.30
C GLY A 141 8.77 7.94 23.13
N ARG A 142 8.05 8.60 23.89
CA ARG A 142 8.40 9.50 24.83
C ARG A 142 9.31 10.25 24.85
#